data_118c0b2e38712cd2394b4863b3eb0ecf
#
_entry.id   118c0b2e38712cd2394b4863b3eb0ecf
#
_cell.length_a   1.000
_cell.length_b   1.000
_cell.length_c   1.000
_cell.angle_alpha   90.00
_cell.angle_beta   90.00
_cell.angle_gamma   90.00
#
_symmetry.space_group_name_H-M   'P 1'
#
loop_
_entity.id
_entity.type
_entity.pdbx_description
1 polymer ?
#
loop_
_entity_poly.entity_id
_entity_poly.type
_entity_poly.pdbx_seq_one_letter_code
_entity_poly.pdbx_strand_id
1 'polypeptide(L)'
;MERLTERQREFEERRKGLSPILRRKEKERFAIDLSWKSSQIEGNTYTLLQTESLFKEGKHTKGNTKAEAVMLLNHQAALDYVLNKPDYFRELTVQKILEIHRFLTKGLGIPNKIRSGRVGITGTNYKPLAKANQIQKALQDLCDLINSKRNVLEKAFIALLFIAYIQPFEDGNKRTARIICNALLLANKYCPISFRAVEPEDYRSATLLFYEQNCISSFKKMFI
;
A
#
# COMPACT_ATOMS: atom_id res chain seq x y z
N MET A 1 6.62 5.24 -19.28
CA MET A 1 7.88 5.19 -18.49
C MET A 1 8.59 6.54 -18.50
N GLU A 2 8.78 7.19 -19.64
CA GLU A 2 9.38 8.53 -19.75
C GLU A 2 8.73 9.56 -18.83
N ARG A 3 7.39 9.66 -18.85
CA ARG A 3 6.61 10.57 -17.99
C ARG A 3 6.87 10.37 -16.49
N LEU A 4 7.02 9.12 -16.05
CA LEU A 4 7.36 8.84 -14.64
C LEU A 4 8.79 9.21 -14.30
N THR A 5 9.72 9.03 -15.24
CA THR A 5 11.12 9.43 -15.06
C THR A 5 11.24 10.95 -14.96
N GLU A 6 10.47 11.69 -15.76
CA GLU A 6 10.42 13.15 -15.72
C GLU A 6 9.85 13.65 -14.39
N ARG A 7 8.71 13.11 -13.95
CA ARG A 7 8.14 13.43 -12.62
C ARG A 7 9.09 13.09 -11.46
N GLN A 8 9.88 12.02 -11.60
CA GLN A 8 10.89 11.69 -10.60
C GLN A 8 11.99 12.75 -10.53
N ARG A 9 12.48 13.25 -11.68
CA ARG A 9 13.46 14.35 -11.71
C ARG A 9 12.92 15.63 -11.07
N GLU A 10 11.70 16.01 -11.43
CA GLU A 10 11.02 17.17 -10.81
C GLU A 10 10.89 17.02 -9.30
N PHE A 11 10.57 15.82 -8.82
CA PHE A 11 10.48 15.53 -7.38
C PHE A 11 11.85 15.69 -6.69
N GLU A 12 12.92 15.16 -7.29
CA GLU A 12 14.27 15.28 -6.75
C GLU A 12 14.74 16.74 -6.68
N GLU A 13 14.47 17.51 -7.70
CA GLU A 13 14.82 18.93 -7.76
C GLU A 13 14.06 19.74 -6.70
N ARG A 14 12.74 19.58 -6.62
CA ARG A 14 11.94 20.22 -5.56
C ARG A 14 12.46 19.88 -4.17
N ARG A 15 12.83 18.61 -3.94
CA ARG A 15 13.32 18.16 -2.64
C ARG A 15 14.66 18.77 -2.25
N LYS A 16 15.54 19.06 -3.21
CA LYS A 16 16.85 19.71 -2.94
C LYS A 16 16.70 21.08 -2.30
N GLY A 17 15.69 21.87 -2.72
CA GLY A 17 15.44 23.22 -2.21
C GLY A 17 14.65 23.33 -0.91
N LEU A 18 14.14 22.21 -0.36
CA LEU A 18 13.30 22.23 0.82
C LEU A 18 14.10 22.31 2.13
N SER A 19 13.69 23.24 3.01
CA SER A 19 14.18 23.28 4.38
C SER A 19 13.76 22.02 5.16
N PRO A 20 14.46 21.65 6.27
CA PRO A 20 14.07 20.52 7.11
C PRO A 20 12.63 20.60 7.61
N ILE A 21 12.15 21.80 7.93
CA ILE A 21 10.77 22.04 8.38
C ILE A 21 9.77 21.73 7.26
N LEU A 22 10.02 22.18 6.04
CA LEU A 22 9.15 21.92 4.90
C LEU A 22 9.14 20.42 4.53
N ARG A 23 10.30 19.77 4.57
CA ARG A 23 10.39 18.31 4.35
C ARG A 23 9.55 17.51 5.35
N ARG A 24 9.54 17.94 6.62
CA ARG A 24 8.71 17.32 7.66
C ARG A 24 7.23 17.51 7.36
N LYS A 25 6.80 18.74 7.03
CA LYS A 25 5.40 19.04 6.68
C LYS A 25 4.93 18.25 5.45
N GLU A 26 5.77 18.09 4.43
CA GLU A 26 5.45 17.27 3.26
C GLU A 26 5.28 15.79 3.60
N LYS A 27 6.14 15.25 4.48
CA LYS A 27 5.99 13.86 4.96
C LYS A 27 4.69 13.69 5.75
N GLU A 28 4.36 14.61 6.64
CA GLU A 28 3.11 14.59 7.43
C GLU A 28 1.89 14.64 6.50
N ARG A 29 1.88 15.56 5.53
CA ARG A 29 0.81 15.65 4.54
C ARG A 29 0.68 14.37 3.71
N PHE A 30 1.78 13.84 3.23
CA PHE A 30 1.80 12.58 2.48
C PHE A 30 1.23 11.42 3.33
N ALA A 31 1.59 11.34 4.61
CA ALA A 31 1.11 10.32 5.52
C ALA A 31 -0.42 10.40 5.69
N ILE A 32 -0.96 11.61 5.85
CA ILE A 32 -2.41 11.85 5.94
C ILE A 32 -3.10 11.45 4.63
N ASP A 33 -2.62 11.96 3.50
CA ASP A 33 -3.21 11.71 2.17
C ASP A 33 -3.24 10.22 1.83
N LEU A 34 -2.12 9.52 2.02
CA LEU A 34 -2.02 8.09 1.73
C LEU A 34 -2.89 7.25 2.68
N SER A 35 -2.86 7.53 3.99
CA SER A 35 -3.61 6.75 4.97
C SER A 35 -5.12 6.91 4.76
N TRP A 36 -5.56 8.15 4.53
CA TRP A 36 -6.94 8.44 4.21
C TRP A 36 -7.39 7.73 2.94
N LYS A 37 -6.69 7.96 1.81
CA LYS A 37 -7.13 7.43 0.52
C LYS A 37 -7.05 5.90 0.46
N SER A 38 -5.98 5.33 0.99
CA SER A 38 -5.81 3.88 1.08
C SER A 38 -6.92 3.22 1.90
N SER A 39 -7.37 3.86 2.99
CA SER A 39 -8.46 3.36 3.82
C SER A 39 -9.82 3.58 3.16
N GLN A 40 -10.03 4.72 2.47
CA GLN A 40 -11.25 5.02 1.73
C GLN A 40 -11.50 3.98 0.60
N ILE A 41 -10.46 3.57 -0.11
CA ILE A 41 -10.54 2.51 -1.14
C ILE A 41 -11.06 1.19 -0.53
N GLU A 42 -10.80 0.93 0.74
CA GLU A 42 -11.29 -0.25 1.46
C GLU A 42 -12.62 -0.01 2.20
N GLY A 43 -13.28 1.12 1.97
CA GLY A 43 -14.60 1.42 2.52
C GLY A 43 -14.61 2.19 3.84
N ASN A 44 -13.47 2.72 4.29
CA ASN A 44 -13.42 3.62 5.45
C ASN A 44 -14.14 4.93 5.13
N THR A 45 -14.95 5.43 6.05
CA THR A 45 -15.84 6.57 5.84
C THR A 45 -15.27 7.91 6.34
N TYR A 46 -14.10 7.91 6.96
CA TYR A 46 -13.43 9.15 7.37
C TYR A 46 -13.15 10.07 6.18
N THR A 47 -13.44 11.36 6.34
CA THR A 47 -12.98 12.39 5.41
C THR A 47 -11.49 12.69 5.61
N LEU A 48 -10.89 13.40 4.67
CA LEU A 48 -9.50 13.85 4.79
C LEU A 48 -9.29 14.72 6.04
N LEU A 49 -10.20 15.67 6.29
CA LEU A 49 -10.12 16.55 7.46
C LEU A 49 -10.28 15.81 8.78
N GLN A 50 -11.19 14.83 8.84
CA GLN A 50 -11.35 13.97 10.01
C GLN A 50 -10.12 13.10 10.26
N THR A 51 -9.48 12.60 9.20
CA THR A 51 -8.21 11.85 9.29
C THR A 51 -7.09 12.75 9.82
N GLU A 52 -7.02 13.98 9.36
CA GLU A 52 -6.04 14.97 9.84
C GLU A 52 -6.24 15.27 11.33
N SER A 53 -7.47 15.53 11.78
CA SER A 53 -7.79 15.73 13.21
C SER A 53 -7.47 14.50 14.05
N LEU A 54 -7.76 13.30 13.55
CA LEU A 54 -7.42 12.06 14.23
C LEU A 54 -5.90 11.93 14.45
N PHE A 55 -5.09 12.26 13.43
CA PHE A 55 -3.63 12.12 13.50
C PHE A 55 -2.96 13.21 14.36
N LYS A 56 -3.45 14.45 14.29
CA LYS A 56 -2.86 15.58 14.99
C LYS A 56 -3.35 15.72 16.45
N GLU A 57 -4.61 15.43 16.67
CA GLU A 57 -5.30 15.75 17.94
C GLU A 57 -5.81 14.51 18.67
N GLY A 58 -5.72 13.33 18.05
CA GLY A 58 -6.29 12.09 18.62
C GLY A 58 -7.82 12.09 18.68
N LYS A 59 -8.48 13.03 17.99
CA LYS A 59 -9.94 13.19 18.06
C LYS A 59 -10.65 12.13 17.21
N HIS A 60 -11.45 11.33 17.86
CA HIS A 60 -12.38 10.42 17.21
C HIS A 60 -13.65 11.17 16.80
N THR A 61 -14.07 11.01 15.55
CA THR A 61 -15.24 11.71 15.02
C THR A 61 -16.53 10.95 15.33
N LYS A 62 -17.57 11.66 15.77
CA LYS A 62 -18.91 11.08 15.92
C LYS A 62 -19.42 10.59 14.54
N GLY A 63 -19.94 9.37 14.50
CA GLY A 63 -20.47 8.74 13.28
C GLY A 63 -19.52 7.74 12.61
N ASN A 64 -18.22 7.77 12.91
CA ASN A 64 -17.27 6.77 12.44
C ASN A 64 -17.06 5.68 13.51
N THR A 65 -16.76 4.47 13.09
CA THR A 65 -16.53 3.34 14.01
C THR A 65 -15.13 3.39 14.61
N LYS A 66 -14.95 2.76 15.76
CA LYS A 66 -13.63 2.59 16.37
C LYS A 66 -12.68 1.80 15.46
N ALA A 67 -13.18 0.81 14.73
CA ALA A 67 -12.39 0.01 13.81
C ALA A 67 -11.84 0.85 12.65
N GLU A 68 -12.62 1.79 12.13
CA GLU A 68 -12.15 2.72 11.08
C GLU A 68 -11.03 3.64 11.57
N ALA A 69 -11.15 4.18 12.80
CA ALA A 69 -10.09 4.97 13.41
C ALA A 69 -8.81 4.14 13.61
N VAL A 70 -8.92 2.91 14.13
CA VAL A 70 -7.80 1.98 14.30
C VAL A 70 -7.15 1.65 12.95
N MET A 71 -7.93 1.45 11.89
CA MET A 71 -7.42 1.21 10.54
C MET A 71 -6.53 2.37 10.05
N LEU A 72 -6.95 3.61 10.26
CA LEU A 72 -6.19 4.81 9.87
C LEU A 72 -4.91 4.95 10.69
N LEU A 73 -4.98 4.80 12.01
CA LEU A 73 -3.80 4.88 12.90
C LEU A 73 -2.78 3.76 12.60
N ASN A 74 -3.26 2.56 12.31
CA ASN A 74 -2.42 1.46 11.88
C ASN A 74 -1.72 1.74 10.55
N HIS A 75 -2.43 2.37 9.61
CA HIS A 75 -1.88 2.74 8.32
C HIS A 75 -0.78 3.80 8.48
N GLN A 76 -1.01 4.81 9.34
CA GLN A 76 -0.01 5.79 9.71
C GLN A 76 1.22 5.12 10.32
N ALA A 77 1.03 4.23 11.31
CA ALA A 77 2.13 3.53 11.97
C ALA A 77 2.97 2.67 11.01
N ALA A 78 2.31 1.98 10.06
CA ALA A 78 3.00 1.22 9.03
C ALA A 78 3.84 2.13 8.12
N LEU A 79 3.30 3.28 7.74
CA LEU A 79 3.99 4.25 6.90
C LEU A 79 5.16 4.91 7.65
N ASP A 80 4.97 5.29 8.92
CA ASP A 80 6.03 5.84 9.75
C ASP A 80 7.19 4.86 9.92
N TYR A 81 6.88 3.56 10.08
CA TYR A 81 7.90 2.52 10.12
C TYR A 81 8.73 2.48 8.83
N VAL A 82 8.09 2.55 7.66
CA VAL A 82 8.75 2.60 6.35
C VAL A 82 9.59 3.88 6.18
N LEU A 83 9.03 5.04 6.54
CA LEU A 83 9.70 6.34 6.40
C LEU A 83 10.95 6.47 7.30
N ASN A 84 10.94 5.78 8.46
CA ASN A 84 12.06 5.80 9.40
C ASN A 84 13.13 4.74 9.10
N LYS A 85 12.80 3.74 8.26
CA LYS A 85 13.73 2.64 7.89
C LYS A 85 13.71 2.36 6.38
N PRO A 86 13.92 3.37 5.51
CA PRO A 86 13.77 3.17 4.08
C PRO A 86 14.73 2.12 3.53
N ASP A 87 15.99 2.12 3.96
CA ASP A 87 17.01 1.19 3.46
C ASP A 87 16.70 -0.28 3.77
N TYR A 88 15.89 -0.54 4.81
CA TYR A 88 15.44 -1.88 5.17
C TYR A 88 14.66 -2.55 4.03
N PHE A 89 13.96 -1.78 3.19
CA PHE A 89 13.13 -2.29 2.10
C PHE A 89 13.85 -2.33 0.74
N ARG A 90 15.17 -2.15 0.66
CA ARG A 90 15.93 -2.27 -0.61
C ARG A 90 15.83 -3.66 -1.21
N GLU A 91 15.78 -4.67 -0.36
CA GLU A 91 15.50 -6.05 -0.71
C GLU A 91 14.20 -6.47 -0.04
N LEU A 92 13.24 -6.98 -0.80
CA LEU A 92 11.95 -7.44 -0.28
C LEU A 92 12.04 -8.90 0.14
N THR A 93 11.48 -9.23 1.32
CA THR A 93 11.34 -10.59 1.81
C THR A 93 9.93 -10.83 2.29
N VAL A 94 9.52 -12.09 2.38
CA VAL A 94 8.21 -12.48 2.92
C VAL A 94 8.04 -11.94 4.34
N GLN A 95 9.11 -11.99 5.16
CA GLN A 95 9.07 -11.46 6.54
C GLN A 95 8.74 -9.97 6.58
N LYS A 96 9.29 -9.17 5.68
CA LYS A 96 8.99 -7.72 5.60
C LYS A 96 7.54 -7.44 5.19
N ILE A 97 6.97 -8.29 4.33
CA ILE A 97 5.54 -8.22 3.99
C ILE A 97 4.68 -8.53 5.23
N LEU A 98 5.03 -9.58 5.99
CA LEU A 98 4.34 -9.93 7.24
C LEU A 98 4.45 -8.83 8.30
N GLU A 99 5.60 -8.17 8.40
CA GLU A 99 5.79 -7.04 9.33
C GLU A 99 4.87 -5.87 9.00
N ILE A 100 4.77 -5.48 7.74
CA ILE A 100 3.85 -4.41 7.30
C ILE A 100 2.41 -4.81 7.58
N HIS A 101 2.02 -6.05 7.26
CA HIS A 101 0.68 -6.55 7.55
C HIS A 101 0.38 -6.49 9.05
N ARG A 102 1.33 -6.85 9.93
CA ARG A 102 1.18 -6.77 11.39
C ARG A 102 0.86 -5.35 11.87
N PHE A 103 1.51 -4.33 11.32
CA PHE A 103 1.17 -2.93 11.63
C PHE A 103 -0.27 -2.63 11.23
N LEU A 104 -0.65 -2.99 9.99
CA LEU A 104 -1.94 -2.64 9.41
C LEU A 104 -3.14 -3.32 10.10
N THR A 105 -2.92 -4.46 10.75
CA THR A 105 -3.99 -5.27 11.34
C THR A 105 -4.02 -5.28 12.87
N LYS A 106 -3.13 -4.53 13.51
CA LYS A 106 -3.05 -4.45 14.97
C LYS A 106 -4.38 -3.99 15.58
N GLY A 107 -4.93 -4.79 16.50
CA GLY A 107 -6.19 -4.46 17.19
C GLY A 107 -7.47 -4.60 16.36
N LEU A 108 -7.38 -5.18 15.13
CA LEU A 108 -8.54 -5.42 14.26
C LEU A 108 -9.03 -6.88 14.30
N GLY A 109 -8.46 -7.73 15.13
CA GLY A 109 -8.86 -9.15 15.22
C GLY A 109 -8.41 -10.00 14.03
N ILE A 110 -7.55 -9.48 13.14
CA ILE A 110 -7.06 -10.17 11.96
C ILE A 110 -5.75 -10.90 12.29
N PRO A 111 -5.64 -12.22 12.01
CA PRO A 111 -4.44 -12.98 12.30
C PRO A 111 -3.22 -12.49 11.51
N ASN A 112 -2.09 -12.29 12.20
CA ASN A 112 -0.82 -11.91 11.56
C ASN A 112 -0.03 -13.14 11.09
N LYS A 113 -0.59 -13.88 10.16
CA LYS A 113 0.04 -15.06 9.54
C LYS A 113 -0.48 -15.25 8.12
N ILE A 114 0.28 -16.00 7.32
CA ILE A 114 -0.23 -16.49 6.04
C ILE A 114 -1.45 -17.37 6.32
N ARG A 115 -2.55 -17.06 5.63
CA ARG A 115 -3.81 -17.79 5.80
C ARG A 115 -3.72 -19.23 5.27
N SER A 116 -4.56 -20.07 5.82
CA SER A 116 -4.92 -21.36 5.27
C SER A 116 -6.44 -21.37 5.02
N GLY A 117 -6.86 -21.97 3.94
CA GLY A 117 -8.27 -21.99 3.55
C GLY A 117 -8.59 -21.03 2.39
N ARG A 118 -9.83 -21.15 1.91
CA ARG A 118 -10.34 -20.34 0.81
C ARG A 118 -10.76 -18.96 1.31
N VAL A 119 -10.53 -17.95 0.49
CA VAL A 119 -11.12 -16.60 0.67
C VAL A 119 -11.88 -16.25 -0.59
N GLY A 120 -12.99 -15.55 -0.42
CA GLY A 120 -13.77 -14.95 -1.51
C GLY A 120 -13.43 -13.48 -1.67
N ILE A 121 -13.52 -12.99 -2.89
CA ILE A 121 -13.40 -11.57 -3.19
C ILE A 121 -14.71 -11.14 -3.84
N THR A 122 -15.37 -10.16 -3.23
CA THR A 122 -16.64 -9.65 -3.76
C THR A 122 -16.47 -9.07 -5.15
N GLY A 123 -17.36 -9.45 -6.06
CA GLY A 123 -17.42 -8.92 -7.42
C GLY A 123 -16.53 -9.65 -8.44
N THR A 124 -15.98 -10.83 -8.09
CA THR A 124 -15.14 -11.64 -9.00
C THR A 124 -15.32 -13.14 -8.78
N ASN A 125 -15.10 -13.92 -9.83
CA ASN A 125 -15.00 -15.38 -9.77
C ASN A 125 -13.55 -15.85 -9.51
N TYR A 126 -12.59 -14.94 -9.42
CA TYR A 126 -11.19 -15.28 -9.13
C TYR A 126 -11.07 -16.01 -7.78
N LYS A 127 -10.38 -17.13 -7.79
CA LYS A 127 -10.15 -17.97 -6.60
C LYS A 127 -8.65 -17.98 -6.26
N PRO A 128 -8.23 -17.22 -5.24
CA PRO A 128 -6.85 -17.25 -4.78
C PRO A 128 -6.43 -18.63 -4.26
N LEU A 129 -5.11 -18.87 -4.22
CA LEU A 129 -4.54 -20.07 -3.63
C LEU A 129 -5.12 -20.32 -2.22
N ALA A 130 -5.37 -21.58 -1.86
CA ALA A 130 -6.01 -21.94 -0.60
C ALA A 130 -5.04 -22.57 0.42
N LYS A 131 -3.93 -23.17 -0.02
CA LYS A 131 -3.00 -23.89 0.85
C LYS A 131 -1.87 -22.95 1.29
N ALA A 132 -1.60 -22.86 2.60
CA ALA A 132 -0.58 -21.99 3.16
C ALA A 132 0.82 -22.17 2.54
N ASN A 133 1.23 -23.41 2.28
CA ASN A 133 2.51 -23.69 1.64
C ASN A 133 2.60 -23.16 0.19
N GLN A 134 1.49 -23.22 -0.57
CA GLN A 134 1.45 -22.65 -1.92
C GLN A 134 1.48 -21.13 -1.88
N ILE A 135 0.78 -20.51 -0.93
CA ILE A 135 0.79 -19.06 -0.72
C ILE A 135 2.18 -18.60 -0.30
N GLN A 136 2.83 -19.31 0.63
CA GLN A 136 4.20 -19.03 1.07
C GLN A 136 5.17 -19.07 -0.11
N LYS A 137 5.08 -20.13 -0.94
CA LYS A 137 5.92 -20.25 -2.14
C LYS A 137 5.65 -19.13 -3.12
N ALA A 138 4.40 -18.79 -3.41
CA ALA A 138 4.05 -17.69 -4.31
C ALA A 138 4.58 -16.34 -3.82
N LEU A 139 4.57 -16.08 -2.50
CA LEU A 139 5.18 -14.89 -1.92
C LEU A 139 6.71 -14.89 -2.06
N GLN A 140 7.36 -16.05 -1.88
CA GLN A 140 8.81 -16.14 -2.07
C GLN A 140 9.18 -15.89 -3.54
N ASP A 141 8.50 -16.57 -4.48
CA ASP A 141 8.69 -16.38 -5.92
C ASP A 141 8.45 -14.90 -6.32
N LEU A 142 7.46 -14.22 -5.70
CA LEU A 142 7.21 -12.80 -5.91
C LEU A 142 8.37 -11.93 -5.37
N CYS A 143 8.88 -12.22 -4.19
CA CYS A 143 10.02 -11.48 -3.63
C CYS A 143 11.26 -11.63 -4.53
N ASP A 144 11.55 -12.84 -4.98
CA ASP A 144 12.68 -13.12 -5.88
C ASP A 144 12.53 -12.39 -7.22
N LEU A 145 11.31 -12.39 -7.79
CA LEU A 145 10.99 -11.63 -9.01
C LEU A 145 11.21 -10.12 -8.81
N ILE A 146 10.71 -9.54 -7.71
CA ILE A 146 10.86 -8.12 -7.41
C ILE A 146 12.34 -7.78 -7.24
N ASN A 147 13.09 -8.59 -6.49
CA ASN A 147 14.51 -8.34 -6.22
C ASN A 147 15.37 -8.46 -7.49
N SER A 148 15.00 -9.33 -8.44
CA SER A 148 15.70 -9.48 -9.72
C SER A 148 15.53 -8.28 -10.67
N LYS A 149 14.50 -7.45 -10.50
CA LYS A 149 14.26 -6.29 -11.37
C LYS A 149 15.26 -5.18 -11.09
N ARG A 150 15.69 -4.48 -12.14
CA ARG A 150 16.54 -3.28 -12.03
C ARG A 150 15.71 -2.00 -11.90
N ASN A 151 14.57 -1.96 -12.59
CA ASN A 151 13.69 -0.79 -12.59
C ASN A 151 12.85 -0.71 -11.32
N VAL A 152 13.00 0.36 -10.55
CA VAL A 152 12.33 0.57 -9.26
C VAL A 152 10.81 0.69 -9.42
N LEU A 153 10.35 1.34 -10.51
CA LEU A 153 8.92 1.49 -10.78
C LEU A 153 8.28 0.14 -11.13
N GLU A 154 9.03 -0.75 -11.81
CA GLU A 154 8.57 -2.13 -12.04
C GLU A 154 8.46 -2.91 -10.72
N LYS A 155 9.49 -2.82 -9.85
CA LYS A 155 9.45 -3.44 -8.51
C LYS A 155 8.19 -3.03 -7.75
N ALA A 156 7.94 -1.72 -7.66
CA ALA A 156 6.82 -1.15 -6.93
C ALA A 156 5.46 -1.55 -7.54
N PHE A 157 5.37 -1.53 -8.86
CA PHE A 157 4.16 -1.91 -9.59
C PHE A 157 3.84 -3.41 -9.44
N ILE A 158 4.84 -4.28 -9.57
CA ILE A 158 4.69 -5.73 -9.35
C ILE A 158 4.23 -6.02 -7.93
N ALA A 159 4.83 -5.38 -6.92
CA ALA A 159 4.41 -5.54 -5.52
C ALA A 159 2.96 -5.12 -5.30
N LEU A 160 2.55 -3.97 -5.87
CA LEU A 160 1.18 -3.45 -5.76
C LEU A 160 0.14 -4.44 -6.32
N LEU A 161 0.42 -5.04 -7.47
CA LEU A 161 -0.50 -5.96 -8.13
C LEU A 161 -0.50 -7.35 -7.47
N PHE A 162 0.66 -7.96 -7.31
CA PHE A 162 0.73 -9.39 -7.02
C PHE A 162 0.56 -9.71 -5.53
N ILE A 163 0.89 -8.83 -4.58
CA ILE A 163 0.51 -9.04 -3.18
C ILE A 163 -1.02 -9.06 -3.06
N ALA A 164 -1.70 -8.13 -3.74
CA ALA A 164 -3.16 -8.09 -3.78
C ALA A 164 -3.77 -9.30 -4.53
N TYR A 165 -3.11 -9.81 -5.57
CA TYR A 165 -3.54 -10.99 -6.33
C TYR A 165 -3.38 -12.29 -5.53
N ILE A 166 -2.23 -12.51 -4.92
CA ILE A 166 -1.93 -13.71 -4.12
C ILE A 166 -2.88 -13.81 -2.92
N GLN A 167 -3.35 -12.68 -2.37
CA GLN A 167 -4.21 -12.66 -1.17
C GLN A 167 -3.61 -13.47 -0.01
N PRO A 168 -2.38 -13.15 0.47
CA PRO A 168 -1.71 -13.99 1.47
C PRO A 168 -2.37 -13.98 2.84
N PHE A 169 -3.22 -13.02 3.15
CA PHE A 169 -3.84 -12.79 4.46
C PHE A 169 -5.37 -12.90 4.38
N GLU A 170 -6.01 -13.04 5.53
CA GLU A 170 -7.48 -13.04 5.63
C GLU A 170 -8.09 -11.70 5.27
N ASP A 171 -7.42 -10.58 5.65
CA ASP A 171 -7.75 -9.21 5.25
C ASP A 171 -6.48 -8.35 5.21
N GLY A 172 -6.58 -7.10 4.71
CA GLY A 172 -5.48 -6.14 4.65
C GLY A 172 -4.52 -6.33 3.45
N ASN A 173 -4.80 -7.24 2.54
CA ASN A 173 -3.94 -7.56 1.40
C ASN A 173 -3.64 -6.35 0.52
N LYS A 174 -4.66 -5.57 0.12
CA LYS A 174 -4.49 -4.40 -0.74
C LYS A 174 -3.80 -3.24 -0.01
N ARG A 175 -4.10 -3.05 1.29
CA ARG A 175 -3.41 -2.06 2.14
C ARG A 175 -1.93 -2.40 2.26
N THR A 176 -1.59 -3.68 2.52
CA THR A 176 -0.21 -4.17 2.55
C THR A 176 0.49 -3.94 1.21
N ALA A 177 -0.15 -4.25 0.09
CA ALA A 177 0.39 -4.02 -1.24
C ALA A 177 0.74 -2.54 -1.49
N ARG A 178 -0.13 -1.59 -1.09
CA ARG A 178 0.12 -0.14 -1.25
C ARG A 178 1.25 0.36 -0.37
N ILE A 179 1.39 -0.13 0.86
CA ILE A 179 2.52 0.23 1.73
C ILE A 179 3.83 -0.37 1.21
N ILE A 180 3.87 -1.65 0.80
CA ILE A 180 5.09 -2.28 0.23
C ILE A 180 5.51 -1.60 -1.07
N CYS A 181 4.55 -1.24 -1.95
CA CYS A 181 4.83 -0.42 -3.13
C CYS A 181 5.59 0.86 -2.77
N ASN A 182 5.08 1.62 -1.80
CA ASN A 182 5.72 2.85 -1.34
C ASN A 182 7.05 2.59 -0.61
N ALA A 183 7.17 1.49 0.12
CA ALA A 183 8.43 1.11 0.77
C ALA A 183 9.55 0.88 -0.25
N LEU A 184 9.25 0.21 -1.36
CA LEU A 184 10.21 -0.01 -2.46
C LEU A 184 10.59 1.30 -3.17
N LEU A 185 9.63 2.20 -3.39
CA LEU A 185 9.90 3.53 -3.96
C LEU A 185 10.83 4.34 -3.04
N LEU A 186 10.47 4.45 -1.76
CA LEU A 186 11.22 5.21 -0.76
C LEU A 186 12.62 4.66 -0.52
N ALA A 187 12.78 3.32 -0.48
CA ALA A 187 14.07 2.65 -0.34
C ALA A 187 15.07 3.01 -1.45
N ASN A 188 14.54 3.34 -2.63
CA ASN A 188 15.32 3.74 -3.79
C ASN A 188 15.26 5.25 -4.07
N LYS A 189 14.79 6.06 -3.10
CA LYS A 189 14.68 7.53 -3.19
C LYS A 189 13.70 8.04 -4.26
N TYR A 190 12.77 7.19 -4.71
CA TYR A 190 11.71 7.58 -5.64
C TYR A 190 10.57 8.30 -4.93
N CYS A 191 9.81 9.06 -5.72
CA CYS A 191 8.59 9.72 -5.25
C CYS A 191 7.57 8.67 -4.81
N PRO A 192 7.06 8.74 -3.57
CA PRO A 192 5.98 7.86 -3.14
C PRO A 192 4.64 8.25 -3.76
N ILE A 193 3.69 7.31 -3.79
CA ILE A 193 2.37 7.45 -4.40
C ILE A 193 1.30 7.54 -3.31
N SER A 194 0.55 8.64 -3.26
CA SER A 194 -0.53 8.85 -2.29
C SER A 194 -1.88 8.24 -2.69
N PHE A 195 -2.04 7.88 -3.96
CA PHE A 195 -3.31 7.46 -4.55
C PHE A 195 -4.45 8.50 -4.46
N ARG A 196 -4.17 9.73 -4.05
CA ARG A 196 -5.17 10.77 -3.76
C ARG A 196 -6.08 11.07 -4.95
N ALA A 197 -5.54 11.07 -6.17
CA ALA A 197 -6.27 11.36 -7.39
C ALA A 197 -7.04 10.16 -7.96
N VAL A 198 -6.94 8.99 -7.34
CA VAL A 198 -7.57 7.75 -7.83
C VAL A 198 -8.96 7.62 -7.20
N GLU A 199 -9.99 7.49 -8.01
CA GLU A 199 -11.33 7.20 -7.50
C GLU A 199 -11.39 5.75 -6.97
N PRO A 200 -12.02 5.51 -5.79
CA PRO A 200 -12.12 4.18 -5.20
C PRO A 200 -12.75 3.14 -6.12
N GLU A 201 -13.75 3.54 -6.90
CA GLU A 201 -14.43 2.67 -7.86
C GLU A 201 -13.52 2.29 -9.03
N ASP A 202 -12.71 3.23 -9.54
CA ASP A 202 -11.73 2.95 -10.61
C ASP A 202 -10.66 1.99 -10.13
N TYR A 203 -10.15 2.18 -8.90
CA TYR A 203 -9.19 1.25 -8.28
C TYR A 203 -9.78 -0.15 -8.15
N ARG A 204 -11.02 -0.24 -7.67
CA ARG A 204 -11.74 -1.52 -7.52
C ARG A 204 -11.93 -2.20 -8.87
N SER A 205 -12.45 -1.47 -9.86
CA SER A 205 -12.68 -1.97 -11.22
C SER A 205 -11.39 -2.47 -11.86
N ALA A 206 -10.29 -1.73 -11.76
CA ALA A 206 -8.98 -2.16 -12.25
C ALA A 206 -8.46 -3.41 -11.54
N THR A 207 -8.73 -3.53 -10.22
CA THR A 207 -8.37 -4.72 -9.45
C THR A 207 -9.14 -5.96 -9.95
N LEU A 208 -10.44 -5.84 -10.14
CA LEU A 208 -11.29 -6.94 -10.62
C LEU A 208 -10.90 -7.36 -12.04
N LEU A 209 -10.65 -6.39 -12.92
CA LEU A 209 -10.21 -6.66 -14.29
C LEU A 209 -8.85 -7.41 -14.31
N PHE A 210 -7.93 -7.03 -13.42
CA PHE A 210 -6.68 -7.76 -13.27
C PHE A 210 -6.90 -9.18 -12.76
N TYR A 211 -7.79 -9.40 -11.79
CA TYR A 211 -8.07 -10.71 -11.24
C TYR A 211 -8.72 -11.66 -12.24
N GLU A 212 -9.64 -11.16 -13.06
CA GLU A 212 -10.39 -11.97 -14.03
C GLU A 212 -9.62 -12.23 -15.33
N GLN A 213 -8.88 -11.24 -15.81
CA GLN A 213 -8.32 -11.24 -17.17
C GLN A 213 -6.78 -11.07 -17.20
N ASN A 214 -6.13 -10.93 -16.06
CA ASN A 214 -4.70 -10.57 -15.95
C ASN A 214 -4.36 -9.29 -16.73
N CYS A 215 -5.34 -8.38 -16.93
CA CYS A 215 -5.18 -7.14 -17.64
C CYS A 215 -4.61 -6.05 -16.72
N ILE A 216 -3.37 -5.64 -16.95
CA ILE A 216 -2.68 -4.61 -16.16
C ILE A 216 -2.92 -3.18 -16.66
N SER A 217 -3.58 -3.01 -17.81
CA SER A 217 -3.67 -1.72 -18.51
C SER A 217 -4.33 -0.62 -17.66
N SER A 218 -5.42 -0.95 -16.96
CA SER A 218 -6.13 0.00 -16.09
C SER A 218 -5.29 0.40 -14.88
N PHE A 219 -4.64 -0.57 -14.24
CA PHE A 219 -3.69 -0.29 -13.14
C PHE A 219 -2.51 0.55 -13.61
N LYS A 220 -1.97 0.25 -14.79
CA LYS A 220 -0.85 1.01 -15.36
C LYS A 220 -1.22 2.48 -15.59
N LYS A 221 -2.44 2.76 -16.06
CA LYS A 221 -2.93 4.14 -16.22
C LYS A 221 -3.02 4.90 -14.89
N MET A 222 -3.42 4.24 -13.81
CA MET A 222 -3.49 4.85 -12.47
C MET A 222 -2.11 5.04 -11.83
N PHE A 223 -1.15 4.20 -12.17
CA PHE A 223 0.20 4.24 -11.62
C PHE A 223 1.08 5.30 -12.30
N ILE A 224 0.78 5.67 -13.56
CA ILE A 224 1.52 6.65 -14.38
C ILE A 224 0.88 8.04 -14.29
#